data_659ddfe35ebda56db5010ac514a5d83e
#
_entry.id   659ddfe35ebda56db5010ac514a5d83e
#
_cell.length_a   1.000
_cell.length_b   1.000
_cell.length_c   1.000
_cell.angle_alpha   90.00
_cell.angle_beta   90.00
_cell.angle_gamma   90.00
#
_symmetry.space_group_name_H-M   'P 1'
#
loop_
_entity.id
_entity.type
_entity.pdbx_description
1 polymer ?
#
loop_
_entity_poly.entity_id
_entity_poly.type
_entity_poly.pdbx_seq_one_letter_code
_entity_poly.pdbx_strand_id
1 'polypeptide(L)'
;GNDTTYIALNNSTQKDSSDWTPYSGKPGVNHLGYMVDNAEQVRSRLLAADYIESTVENNHPFRKRLYFYDPEGRDWEFVEYLSENLEERNDYTLADK
;
A
#
# COMPACT_ATOMS: atom_id res chain seq x y z
N GLY A 1 7.33 7.74 -12.86
CA GLY A 1 8.16 6.87 -12.05
C GLY A 1 9.23 6.17 -12.85
N ASN A 2 9.86 5.25 -12.23
CA ASN A 2 10.87 4.39 -12.83
C ASN A 2 10.57 2.94 -12.44
N ASP A 3 11.53 2.04 -12.65
CA ASP A 3 11.33 0.61 -12.37
C ASP A 3 11.13 0.31 -10.88
N THR A 4 11.56 1.19 -9.99
CA THR A 4 11.51 0.96 -8.54
C THR A 4 10.59 1.91 -7.79
N THR A 5 10.21 3.02 -8.40
CA THR A 5 9.32 4.00 -7.76
C THR A 5 8.27 4.50 -8.74
N TYR A 6 7.09 4.77 -8.22
CA TYR A 6 6.02 5.34 -9.04
C TYR A 6 5.00 6.04 -8.15
N ILE A 7 4.18 6.87 -8.79
CA ILE A 7 3.03 7.49 -8.16
C ILE A 7 1.78 6.93 -8.86
N ALA A 8 0.88 6.36 -8.08
CA ALA A 8 -0.39 5.88 -8.58
C ALA A 8 -1.47 6.94 -8.33
N LEU A 9 -2.15 7.34 -9.38
CA LEU A 9 -3.20 8.34 -9.32
C LEU A 9 -4.55 7.66 -9.50
N ASN A 10 -5.46 7.93 -8.58
CA ASN A 10 -6.82 7.41 -8.64
C ASN A 10 -7.81 8.55 -8.76
N ASN A 11 -8.79 8.38 -9.62
CA ASN A 11 -9.86 9.36 -9.76
C ASN A 11 -10.76 9.33 -8.53
N SER A 12 -11.10 10.50 -8.04
CA SER A 12 -12.05 10.65 -6.95
C SER A 12 -13.36 11.21 -7.47
N THR A 13 -14.47 10.73 -6.94
CA THR A 13 -15.79 11.28 -7.22
C THR A 13 -16.06 12.54 -6.42
N GLN A 14 -15.30 12.79 -5.38
CA GLN A 14 -15.40 13.99 -4.56
C GLN A 14 -14.24 14.91 -4.85
N LYS A 15 -14.53 16.21 -4.95
CA LYS A 15 -13.53 17.23 -5.27
C LYS A 15 -13.20 18.14 -4.11
N ASP A 16 -13.94 18.02 -3.02
CA ASP A 16 -13.69 18.79 -1.80
C ASP A 16 -12.68 18.03 -0.95
N SER A 17 -11.56 18.67 -0.63
CA SER A 17 -10.49 18.09 0.17
C SER A 17 -10.45 18.64 1.60
N SER A 18 -11.45 19.41 2.02
CA SER A 18 -11.41 20.09 3.31
C SER A 18 -11.41 19.13 4.49
N ASP A 19 -12.14 18.02 4.40
CA ASP A 19 -12.22 17.02 5.46
C ASP A 19 -11.58 15.71 5.03
N TRP A 20 -10.37 15.78 4.50
CA TRP A 20 -9.71 14.61 3.96
C TRP A 20 -9.46 13.55 5.02
N THR A 21 -9.79 12.31 4.66
CA THR A 21 -9.39 11.11 5.39
C THR A 21 -8.99 10.05 4.37
N PRO A 22 -8.08 9.11 4.70
CA PRO A 22 -7.67 8.07 3.77
C PRO A 22 -8.86 7.27 3.26
N TYR A 23 -8.87 6.96 1.98
CA TYR A 23 -9.86 6.12 1.32
C TYR A 23 -11.30 6.64 1.40
N SER A 24 -11.47 7.92 1.65
CA SER A 24 -12.80 8.53 1.79
C SER A 24 -13.43 8.94 0.46
N GLY A 25 -12.68 8.85 -0.64
CA GLY A 25 -13.11 9.35 -1.93
C GLY A 25 -12.82 10.82 -2.14
N LYS A 26 -12.34 11.53 -1.14
CA LYS A 26 -11.92 12.93 -1.23
C LYS A 26 -10.50 13.02 -1.75
N PRO A 27 -10.13 14.11 -2.45
CA PRO A 27 -8.75 14.29 -2.91
C PRO A 27 -7.76 14.29 -1.75
N GLY A 28 -6.64 13.63 -1.93
CA GLY A 28 -5.59 13.57 -0.94
C GLY A 28 -4.73 12.32 -1.12
N VAL A 29 -3.72 12.19 -0.28
CA VAL A 29 -2.82 11.03 -0.27
C VAL A 29 -3.51 9.90 0.49
N ASN A 30 -3.73 8.75 -0.17
CA ASN A 30 -4.30 7.58 0.49
C ASN A 30 -3.25 6.83 1.31
N HIS A 31 -2.11 6.56 0.72
CA HIS A 31 -1.04 5.87 1.40
C HIS A 31 0.29 6.10 0.69
N LEU A 32 1.37 5.77 1.38
CA LEU A 32 2.72 5.76 0.86
C LEU A 32 3.19 4.31 0.78
N GLY A 33 3.91 3.97 -0.28
CA GLY A 33 4.37 2.60 -0.49
C GLY A 33 5.88 2.48 -0.38
N TYR A 34 6.34 1.36 0.16
CA TYR A 34 7.75 1.05 0.31
C TYR A 34 8.00 -0.41 -0.04
N MET A 35 8.95 -0.64 -0.94
CA MET A 35 9.34 -2.00 -1.32
C MET A 35 10.27 -2.60 -0.27
N VAL A 36 10.02 -3.84 0.12
CA VAL A 36 10.82 -4.55 1.13
C VAL A 36 11.20 -5.93 0.60
N ASP A 37 12.24 -6.50 1.20
CA ASP A 37 12.71 -7.84 0.81
C ASP A 37 11.92 -8.96 1.47
N ASN A 38 11.35 -8.70 2.64
CA ASN A 38 10.63 -9.72 3.40
C ASN A 38 9.49 -9.06 4.17
N ALA A 39 8.29 -9.16 3.62
CA ALA A 39 7.10 -8.52 4.18
C ALA A 39 6.77 -9.06 5.58
N GLU A 40 6.87 -10.37 5.78
CA GLU A 40 6.54 -10.96 7.08
C GLU A 40 7.48 -10.49 8.18
N GLN A 41 8.75 -10.30 7.87
CA GLN A 41 9.72 -9.77 8.82
C GLN A 41 9.38 -8.33 9.21
N VAL A 42 9.01 -7.51 8.23
CA VAL A 42 8.59 -6.13 8.46
C VAL A 42 7.33 -6.12 9.34
N ARG A 43 6.36 -6.97 9.02
CA ARG A 43 5.14 -7.09 9.81
C ARG A 43 5.44 -7.43 11.27
N SER A 44 6.31 -8.41 11.50
CA SER A 44 6.68 -8.81 12.86
C SER A 44 7.34 -7.66 13.63
N ARG A 45 8.21 -6.91 12.97
CA ARG A 45 8.89 -5.78 13.59
C ARG A 45 7.93 -4.66 13.95
N LEU A 46 6.99 -4.35 13.06
CA LEU A 46 6.02 -3.30 13.29
C LEU A 46 5.04 -3.66 14.41
N LEU A 47 4.59 -4.90 14.42
CA LEU A 47 3.72 -5.38 15.51
C LEU A 47 4.44 -5.35 16.86
N ALA A 48 5.70 -5.75 16.88
CA ALA A 48 6.52 -5.71 18.10
C ALA A 48 6.75 -4.28 18.60
N ALA A 49 6.70 -3.30 17.71
CA ALA A 49 6.84 -1.88 18.06
C ALA A 49 5.48 -1.20 18.33
N ASP A 50 4.40 -1.98 18.42
CA ASP A 50 3.05 -1.52 18.74
C ASP A 50 2.41 -0.63 17.67
N TYR A 51 2.85 -0.73 16.42
CA TYR A 51 2.15 -0.08 15.33
C TYR A 51 0.84 -0.80 14.99
N ILE A 52 -0.13 -0.05 14.52
CA ILE A 52 -1.46 -0.56 14.22
C ILE A 52 -1.52 -0.99 12.76
N GLU A 53 -1.83 -2.27 12.55
CA GLU A 53 -1.96 -2.83 11.21
C GLU A 53 -3.32 -2.48 10.59
N SER A 54 -3.29 -2.08 9.31
CA SER A 54 -4.49 -1.78 8.54
C SER A 54 -4.64 -2.70 7.33
N THR A 55 -3.86 -3.77 7.27
CA THR A 55 -3.85 -4.69 6.14
C THR A 55 -5.22 -5.29 5.88
N VAL A 56 -5.61 -5.28 4.60
CA VAL A 56 -6.73 -6.05 4.11
C VAL A 56 -6.15 -7.24 3.36
N GLU A 57 -6.67 -8.43 3.61
CA GLU A 57 -6.19 -9.64 2.97
C GLU A 57 -6.23 -9.49 1.44
N ASN A 58 -5.16 -9.93 0.80
CA ASN A 58 -5.08 -9.94 -0.64
C ASN A 58 -4.30 -11.18 -1.10
N ASN A 59 -4.60 -11.65 -2.30
CA ASN A 59 -4.09 -12.92 -2.80
C ASN A 59 -3.36 -12.75 -4.14
N HIS A 60 -2.72 -11.62 -4.34
CA HIS A 60 -1.98 -11.39 -5.58
C HIS A 60 -0.80 -12.36 -5.67
N PRO A 61 -0.64 -13.11 -6.77
CA PRO A 61 0.39 -14.17 -6.86
C PRO A 61 1.81 -13.63 -6.96
N PHE A 62 2.00 -12.38 -7.34
CA PHE A 62 3.32 -11.82 -7.62
C PHE A 62 3.75 -10.76 -6.62
N ARG A 63 2.98 -10.52 -5.57
CA ARG A 63 3.37 -9.58 -4.53
C ARG A 63 2.64 -9.87 -3.23
N LYS A 64 3.32 -9.58 -2.13
CA LYS A 64 2.74 -9.55 -0.79
C LYS A 64 2.68 -8.12 -0.33
N ARG A 65 1.55 -7.68 0.17
CA ARG A 65 1.38 -6.31 0.65
C ARG A 65 0.84 -6.32 2.06
N LEU A 66 1.36 -5.41 2.87
CA LEU A 66 0.81 -5.16 4.19
C LEU A 66 0.78 -3.66 4.44
N TYR A 67 -0.11 -3.24 5.31
CA TYR A 67 -0.38 -1.84 5.57
C TYR A 67 -0.37 -1.58 7.05
N PHE A 68 0.27 -0.48 7.44
CA PHE A 68 0.31 -0.03 8.82
C PHE A 68 0.10 1.47 8.88
N TYR A 69 -0.58 1.92 9.93
CA TYR A 69 -0.72 3.34 10.21
C TYR A 69 0.51 3.86 10.93
N ASP A 70 0.93 5.09 10.58
CA ASP A 70 1.93 5.79 11.36
C ASP A 70 1.27 6.52 12.57
N PRO A 71 2.06 7.12 13.46
CA PRO A 71 1.49 7.82 14.61
C PRO A 71 0.56 8.98 14.26
N GLU A 72 0.65 9.50 13.05
CA GLU A 72 -0.22 10.58 12.58
C GLU A 72 -1.46 10.06 11.84
N GLY A 73 -1.63 8.75 11.78
CA GLY A 73 -2.80 8.14 11.13
C GLY A 73 -2.66 7.96 9.64
N ARG A 74 -1.50 8.19 9.06
CA ARG A 74 -1.26 7.93 7.64
C ARG A 74 -1.00 6.46 7.42
N ASP A 75 -1.51 5.95 6.31
CA ASP A 75 -1.36 4.56 5.94
C ASP A 75 -0.09 4.35 5.13
N TRP A 76 0.66 3.31 5.46
CA TRP A 76 1.88 2.92 4.76
C TRP A 76 1.73 1.52 4.24
N GLU A 77 2.05 1.34 2.96
CA GLU A 77 2.10 0.04 2.32
C GLU A 77 3.54 -0.46 2.28
N PHE A 78 3.72 -1.73 2.66
CA PHE A 78 5.00 -2.40 2.49
C PHE A 78 4.77 -3.57 1.54
N VAL A 79 5.51 -3.60 0.46
CA VAL A 79 5.29 -4.57 -0.60
C VAL A 79 6.54 -5.39 -0.86
N GLU A 80 6.37 -6.70 -0.84
CA GLU A 80 7.38 -7.66 -1.27
C GLU A 80 6.96 -8.21 -2.62
N TYR A 81 7.78 -7.96 -3.65
CA TYR A 81 7.51 -8.51 -4.97
C TYR A 81 8.07 -9.92 -5.07
N LEU A 82 7.22 -10.83 -5.56
CA LEU A 82 7.54 -12.25 -5.71
C LEU A 82 7.96 -12.59 -7.14
N SER A 83 8.01 -11.60 -8.02
CA SER A 83 8.43 -11.73 -9.41
C SER A 83 9.34 -10.58 -9.79
N GLU A 84 10.30 -10.82 -10.66
CA GLU A 84 11.14 -9.78 -11.25
C GLU A 84 10.55 -9.22 -12.55
N ASN A 85 9.50 -9.82 -13.07
CA ASN A 85 8.81 -9.35 -14.26
C ASN A 85 7.93 -8.16 -13.90
N LEU A 86 8.23 -6.99 -14.49
CA LEU A 86 7.50 -5.76 -14.17
C LEU A 86 6.02 -5.84 -14.55
N GLU A 87 5.67 -6.54 -15.61
CA GLU A 87 4.27 -6.71 -15.98
C GLU A 87 3.51 -7.52 -14.94
N GLU A 88 4.15 -8.52 -14.35
CA GLU A 88 3.54 -9.30 -13.26
C GLU A 88 3.43 -8.49 -11.98
N ARG A 89 4.48 -7.74 -11.63
CA ARG A 89 4.47 -6.89 -10.44
C ARG A 89 3.34 -5.88 -10.47
N ASN A 90 3.07 -5.32 -11.64
CA ASN A 90 2.12 -4.23 -11.82
C ASN A 90 0.80 -4.66 -12.43
N ASP A 91 0.48 -5.93 -12.35
CA ASP A 91 -0.77 -6.45 -12.87
C ASP A 91 -1.90 -6.19 -11.88
N TYR A 92 -2.77 -5.26 -12.21
CA TYR A 92 -3.92 -4.89 -11.39
C TYR A 92 -5.21 -5.60 -11.85
N THR A 93 -5.10 -6.51 -12.81
CA THR A 93 -6.25 -7.31 -13.26
C THR A 93 -6.47 -8.55 -12.40
N LEU A 94 -5.44 -8.96 -11.64
CA LEU A 94 -5.50 -10.12 -10.75
C LEU A 94 -6.19 -9.74 -9.43
N ALA A 95 -6.79 -10.74 -8.79
CA ALA A 95 -7.46 -10.53 -7.52
C ALA A 95 -6.46 -10.03 -6.48
N ASP A 96 -6.81 -8.94 -5.80
CA ASP A 96 -5.86 -8.18 -5.05
C ASP A 96 -6.52 -7.42 -3.89
N LYS A 97 -7.35 -8.12 -3.16
CA LYS A 97 -8.12 -7.45 -2.10
C LYS A 97 -8.14 -8.22 -0.83
#